data_3e75173c249af63099a05a61f61dd495
#
_entry.id   3e75173c249af63099a05a61f61dd495
#
_cell.length_a   1.000
_cell.length_b   1.000
_cell.length_c   1.000
_cell.angle_alpha   90.00
_cell.angle_beta   90.00
_cell.angle_gamma   90.00
#
_symmetry.space_group_name_H-M   'P 1'
#
loop_
_entity.id
_entity.type
_entity.pdbx_description
1 polymer ?
#
loop_
_entity_poly.entity_id
_entity_poly.type
_entity_poly.pdbx_seq_one_letter_code
_entity_poly.pdbx_strand_id
1 'polypeptide(L)'
;AAGLDVSGSLDDLLGAADIVVDCTPKHLASKNIETYRRLGIKYIVHGGEKHESTGHSFVAEANYASAVGRDCSRVVSCNTTSIIRTLSALKRHGLLDRARGTLLRRATDPWESHQGGIMNTLVPEPEIPSHQGPDAQSVDPDLDVVTMAVKVPETLAHLHYWSVQLTREASKDEVLDAFRTSSRIVFLRNSDGLSAINSVKELMADLGRPHDSLYEVALWEDMLKVQGNELFYAYMVDNQAIVVPETIDAIRALTGAEPDAETSIRDTNDSLGIGSL
;
A
#
# COMPACT_ATOMS: atom_id res chain seq x y z
N ALA A 1 -6.28 -33.93 13.44
CA ALA A 1 -4.88 -33.58 13.52
C ALA A 1 -4.25 -33.78 12.16
N ALA A 2 -3.55 -32.78 11.62
CA ALA A 2 -2.95 -32.82 10.28
C ALA A 2 -1.67 -33.68 10.20
N GLY A 3 -1.33 -34.42 11.26
CA GLY A 3 -0.10 -35.22 11.31
C GLY A 3 1.19 -34.41 11.36
N LEU A 4 1.09 -33.11 11.70
CA LEU A 4 2.25 -32.25 11.88
C LEU A 4 2.74 -32.32 13.33
N ASP A 5 4.07 -32.36 13.50
CA ASP A 5 4.69 -32.23 14.83
C ASP A 5 4.48 -30.80 15.34
N VAL A 6 4.01 -30.68 16.57
CA VAL A 6 3.78 -29.40 17.23
C VAL A 6 4.85 -29.23 18.32
N SER A 7 5.65 -28.16 18.18
CA SER A 7 6.77 -27.88 19.11
C SER A 7 6.40 -26.96 20.28
N GLY A 8 5.19 -26.38 20.28
CA GLY A 8 4.73 -25.49 21.35
C GLY A 8 3.31 -24.96 21.10
N SER A 9 2.83 -24.17 22.05
CA SER A 9 1.54 -23.46 21.96
C SER A 9 1.73 -22.06 21.35
N LEU A 10 0.61 -21.38 21.05
CA LEU A 10 0.63 -19.95 20.67
C LEU A 10 1.22 -19.08 21.79
N ASP A 11 0.94 -19.38 23.04
CA ASP A 11 1.48 -18.64 24.19
C ASP A 11 3.00 -18.77 24.29
N ASP A 12 3.56 -19.98 24.01
CA ASP A 12 5.01 -20.18 23.95
C ASP A 12 5.64 -19.33 22.82
N LEU A 13 5.00 -19.29 21.66
CA LEU A 13 5.47 -18.49 20.53
C LEU A 13 5.43 -16.99 20.85
N LEU A 14 4.32 -16.51 21.40
CA LEU A 14 4.17 -15.11 21.80
C LEU A 14 5.17 -14.70 22.88
N GLY A 15 5.47 -15.61 23.83
CA GLY A 15 6.47 -15.37 24.87
C GLY A 15 7.91 -15.25 24.36
N ALA A 16 8.20 -15.76 23.16
CA ALA A 16 9.52 -15.72 22.53
C ALA A 16 9.64 -14.63 21.44
N ALA A 17 8.55 -13.96 21.07
CA ALA A 17 8.53 -13.00 19.98
C ALA A 17 8.87 -11.58 20.46
N ASP A 18 9.73 -10.87 19.72
CA ASP A 18 10.01 -9.45 19.92
C ASP A 18 8.89 -8.56 19.37
N ILE A 19 8.25 -9.03 18.30
CA ILE A 19 7.16 -8.32 17.61
C ILE A 19 6.23 -9.33 16.93
N VAL A 20 4.94 -9.01 16.88
CA VAL A 20 3.92 -9.78 16.19
C VAL A 20 3.39 -9.01 14.99
N VAL A 21 3.30 -9.66 13.83
CA VAL A 21 2.59 -9.16 12.66
C VAL A 21 1.25 -9.91 12.56
N ASP A 22 0.16 -9.21 12.87
CA ASP A 22 -1.18 -9.78 12.86
C ASP A 22 -1.83 -9.56 11.49
N CYS A 23 -1.88 -10.63 10.70
CA CYS A 23 -2.53 -10.69 9.39
C CYS A 23 -3.87 -11.41 9.44
N THR A 24 -4.50 -11.53 10.59
CA THR A 24 -5.81 -12.18 10.73
C THR A 24 -6.90 -11.38 10.01
N PRO A 25 -8.01 -12.03 9.60
CA PRO A 25 -9.12 -11.34 8.95
C PRO A 25 -9.66 -10.18 9.78
N LYS A 26 -10.24 -9.21 9.07
CA LYS A 26 -10.85 -8.00 9.65
C LYS A 26 -11.69 -8.31 10.90
N HIS A 27 -11.54 -7.50 11.94
CA HIS A 27 -12.19 -7.62 13.26
C HIS A 27 -11.65 -8.74 14.17
N LEU A 28 -10.68 -9.54 13.75
CA LEU A 28 -10.05 -10.51 14.64
C LEU A 28 -8.82 -9.91 15.35
N ALA A 29 -8.03 -9.12 14.67
CA ALA A 29 -6.86 -8.47 15.27
C ALA A 29 -7.24 -7.61 16.49
N SER A 30 -8.40 -6.95 16.48
CA SER A 30 -8.89 -6.18 17.63
C SER A 30 -9.01 -6.99 18.93
N LYS A 31 -9.32 -8.29 18.83
CA LYS A 31 -9.34 -9.21 19.97
C LYS A 31 -7.93 -9.65 20.38
N ASN A 32 -7.07 -9.86 19.40
CA ASN A 32 -5.69 -10.30 19.65
C ASN A 32 -4.85 -9.20 20.30
N ILE A 33 -5.11 -7.92 19.96
CA ILE A 33 -4.44 -6.75 20.52
C ILE A 33 -4.47 -6.74 22.06
N GLU A 34 -5.57 -7.16 22.70
CA GLU A 34 -5.65 -7.25 24.16
C GLU A 34 -4.60 -8.20 24.73
N THR A 35 -4.35 -9.32 24.03
CA THR A 35 -3.32 -10.28 24.41
C THR A 35 -1.92 -9.69 24.23
N TYR A 36 -1.63 -9.02 23.12
CA TYR A 36 -0.32 -8.41 22.86
C TYR A 36 0.00 -7.34 23.89
N ARG A 37 -0.97 -6.47 24.21
CA ARG A 37 -0.82 -5.44 25.25
C ARG A 37 -0.58 -6.04 26.63
N ARG A 38 -1.31 -7.08 26.99
CA ARG A 38 -1.14 -7.77 28.29
C ARG A 38 0.23 -8.41 28.43
N LEU A 39 0.79 -8.92 27.33
CA LEU A 39 2.10 -9.56 27.30
C LEU A 39 3.25 -8.55 27.09
N GLY A 40 2.95 -7.29 26.81
CA GLY A 40 3.96 -6.26 26.52
C GLY A 40 4.72 -6.48 25.21
N ILE A 41 4.12 -7.22 24.26
CA ILE A 41 4.74 -7.53 22.96
C ILE A 41 4.40 -6.42 21.97
N LYS A 42 5.40 -5.97 21.19
CA LYS A 42 5.17 -5.05 20.07
C LYS A 42 4.32 -5.72 18.99
N TYR A 43 3.47 -4.96 18.31
CA TYR A 43 2.63 -5.54 17.28
C TYR A 43 2.33 -4.61 16.11
N ILE A 44 2.16 -5.22 14.94
CA ILE A 44 1.68 -4.59 13.72
C ILE A 44 0.35 -5.25 13.35
N VAL A 45 -0.65 -4.43 13.02
CA VAL A 45 -1.90 -4.91 12.42
C VAL A 45 -2.03 -4.38 10.99
N HIS A 46 -2.75 -5.11 10.13
CA HIS A 46 -2.91 -4.73 8.75
C HIS A 46 -4.20 -3.94 8.46
N GLY A 47 -4.29 -3.37 7.28
CA GLY A 47 -5.26 -2.37 6.82
C GLY A 47 -6.76 -2.74 6.88
N GLY A 48 -7.11 -3.94 7.34
CA GLY A 48 -8.48 -4.30 7.70
C GLY A 48 -8.95 -3.67 9.02
N GLU A 49 -8.00 -3.29 9.89
CA GLU A 49 -8.26 -2.66 11.17
C GLU A 49 -8.29 -1.12 11.06
N LYS A 50 -8.93 -0.47 12.03
CA LYS A 50 -9.05 0.99 12.06
C LYS A 50 -7.82 1.66 12.68
N HIS A 51 -7.60 2.94 12.34
CA HIS A 51 -6.53 3.76 12.91
C HIS A 51 -6.52 3.74 14.44
N GLU A 52 -7.68 3.83 15.07
CA GLU A 52 -7.86 3.92 16.51
C GLU A 52 -7.35 2.66 17.25
N SER A 53 -7.23 1.53 16.56
CA SER A 53 -6.72 0.28 17.17
C SER A 53 -5.27 0.39 17.64
N THR A 54 -4.46 1.21 16.97
CA THR A 54 -3.05 1.44 17.28
C THR A 54 -2.69 2.91 17.55
N GLY A 55 -3.56 3.84 17.12
CA GLY A 55 -3.28 5.28 17.14
C GLY A 55 -2.14 5.70 16.22
N HIS A 56 -1.73 4.83 15.30
CA HIS A 56 -0.71 5.11 14.30
C HIS A 56 -0.95 4.31 13.03
N SER A 57 -0.88 4.98 11.87
CA SER A 57 -0.98 4.39 10.53
C SER A 57 0.32 4.65 9.78
N PHE A 58 0.90 3.61 9.18
CA PHE A 58 2.26 3.62 8.68
C PHE A 58 2.35 3.47 7.17
N VAL A 59 3.17 4.31 6.56
CA VAL A 59 3.76 4.15 5.22
C VAL A 59 5.20 4.64 5.29
N ALA A 60 6.17 3.82 4.95
CA ALA A 60 7.59 4.08 5.19
C ALA A 60 8.09 5.41 4.59
N GLU A 61 7.74 5.70 3.33
CA GLU A 61 8.16 6.93 2.64
C GLU A 61 7.48 8.21 3.17
N ALA A 62 6.45 8.09 4.03
CA ALA A 62 5.70 9.23 4.55
C ALA A 62 6.01 9.56 6.01
N ASN A 63 6.06 8.55 6.87
CA ASN A 63 6.09 8.80 8.31
C ASN A 63 6.92 7.80 9.14
N TYR A 64 7.96 7.23 8.54
CA TYR A 64 8.85 6.25 9.20
C TYR A 64 9.32 6.69 10.59
N ALA A 65 9.85 7.91 10.70
CA ALA A 65 10.40 8.44 11.95
C ALA A 65 9.39 8.42 13.12
N SER A 66 8.10 8.61 12.83
CA SER A 66 7.06 8.58 13.86
C SER A 66 6.75 7.17 14.37
N ALA A 67 7.20 6.13 13.68
CA ALA A 67 7.05 4.73 14.06
C ALA A 67 8.20 4.20 14.93
N VAL A 68 9.36 4.86 14.90
CA VAL A 68 10.58 4.39 15.60
C VAL A 68 10.33 4.21 17.08
N GLY A 69 10.54 2.99 17.56
CA GLY A 69 10.42 2.62 18.98
C GLY A 69 8.99 2.51 19.52
N ARG A 70 7.94 2.74 18.71
CA ARG A 70 6.55 2.55 19.15
C ARG A 70 6.27 1.11 19.54
N ASP A 71 5.27 0.93 20.40
CA ASP A 71 4.79 -0.41 20.78
C ASP A 71 3.88 -1.04 19.72
N CYS A 72 3.21 -0.22 18.92
CA CYS A 72 2.33 -0.72 17.87
C CYS A 72 2.16 0.26 16.71
N SER A 73 1.79 -0.30 15.57
CA SER A 73 1.39 0.45 14.38
C SER A 73 0.42 -0.36 13.51
N ARG A 74 -0.28 0.32 12.64
CA ARG A 74 -1.06 -0.28 11.57
C ARG A 74 -0.37 -0.02 10.23
N VAL A 75 -0.01 -1.06 9.50
CA VAL A 75 0.32 -0.95 8.08
C VAL A 75 -0.99 -0.81 7.32
N VAL A 76 -1.16 0.30 6.64
CA VAL A 76 -2.43 0.64 5.96
C VAL A 76 -2.70 -0.25 4.75
N SER A 77 -3.91 -0.15 4.17
CA SER A 77 -4.30 -0.97 3.03
C SER A 77 -3.47 -0.69 1.78
N CYS A 78 -3.52 -1.62 0.83
CA CYS A 78 -2.85 -1.49 -0.47
C CYS A 78 -3.24 -0.20 -1.21
N ASN A 79 -4.54 0.12 -1.23
CA ASN A 79 -5.03 1.35 -1.84
C ASN A 79 -4.47 2.59 -1.12
N THR A 80 -4.51 2.59 0.20
CA THR A 80 -4.01 3.70 1.02
C THR A 80 -2.51 3.86 0.87
N THR A 81 -1.74 2.76 0.88
CA THR A 81 -0.29 2.79 0.64
C THR A 81 0.05 3.44 -0.70
N SER A 82 -0.64 3.05 -1.78
CA SER A 82 -0.39 3.62 -3.11
C SER A 82 -0.78 5.10 -3.22
N ILE A 83 -1.87 5.50 -2.58
CA ILE A 83 -2.29 6.91 -2.50
C ILE A 83 -1.20 7.73 -1.81
N ILE A 84 -0.73 7.26 -0.66
CA ILE A 84 0.30 7.96 0.11
C ILE A 84 1.61 8.03 -0.68
N ARG A 85 2.10 6.94 -1.29
CA ARG A 85 3.34 6.96 -2.08
C ARG A 85 3.29 8.01 -3.19
N THR A 86 2.20 8.05 -3.97
CA THR A 86 2.07 8.99 -5.10
C THR A 86 1.86 10.43 -4.64
N LEU A 87 0.94 10.67 -3.70
CA LEU A 87 0.65 12.03 -3.25
C LEU A 87 1.78 12.63 -2.41
N SER A 88 2.47 11.83 -1.58
CA SER A 88 3.63 12.30 -0.84
C SER A 88 4.80 12.67 -1.74
N ALA A 89 4.99 11.96 -2.86
CA ALA A 89 6.00 12.33 -3.85
C ALA A 89 5.73 13.74 -4.42
N LEU A 90 4.48 14.03 -4.82
CA LEU A 90 4.09 15.37 -5.27
C LEU A 90 4.18 16.42 -4.16
N LYS A 91 3.76 16.07 -2.93
CA LYS A 91 3.79 16.99 -1.78
C LYS A 91 5.22 17.40 -1.42
N ARG A 92 6.17 16.46 -1.40
CA ARG A 92 7.61 16.75 -1.15
C ARG A 92 8.21 17.74 -2.15
N HIS A 93 7.68 17.77 -3.37
CA HIS A 93 8.10 18.75 -4.42
C HIS A 93 7.28 20.04 -4.43
N GLY A 94 6.40 20.23 -3.44
CA GLY A 94 5.53 21.41 -3.37
C GLY A 94 4.53 21.50 -4.50
N LEU A 95 4.19 20.39 -5.16
CA LEU A 95 3.27 20.36 -6.30
C LEU A 95 1.83 20.04 -5.92
N LEU A 96 1.58 19.40 -4.78
CA LEU A 96 0.25 18.94 -4.39
C LEU A 96 -0.57 20.05 -3.74
N ASP A 97 -1.71 20.40 -4.32
CA ASP A 97 -2.77 21.18 -3.67
C ASP A 97 -3.90 20.25 -3.19
N ARG A 98 -4.58 19.57 -4.11
CA ARG A 98 -5.65 18.62 -3.78
C ARG A 98 -5.73 17.49 -4.80
N ALA A 99 -6.28 16.34 -4.38
CA ALA A 99 -6.38 15.15 -5.21
C ALA A 99 -7.78 14.54 -5.21
N ARG A 100 -8.23 14.07 -6.37
CA ARG A 100 -9.50 13.37 -6.55
C ARG A 100 -9.24 12.08 -7.28
N GLY A 101 -9.57 10.95 -6.65
CA GLY A 101 -9.25 9.61 -7.16
C GLY A 101 -10.48 8.76 -7.41
N THR A 102 -10.45 8.00 -8.51
CA THR A 102 -11.41 6.94 -8.80
C THR A 102 -10.69 5.60 -8.77
N LEU A 103 -11.13 4.72 -7.87
CA LEU A 103 -10.52 3.43 -7.58
C LEU A 103 -11.37 2.30 -8.18
N LEU A 104 -10.86 1.63 -9.22
CA LEU A 104 -11.41 0.39 -9.73
C LEU A 104 -10.80 -0.74 -8.90
N ARG A 105 -11.59 -1.25 -7.96
CA ARG A 105 -11.11 -2.24 -6.99
C ARG A 105 -11.44 -3.64 -7.49
N ARG A 106 -10.49 -4.55 -7.41
CA ARG A 106 -10.79 -5.96 -7.63
C ARG A 106 -11.92 -6.42 -6.70
N ALA A 107 -12.76 -7.32 -7.18
CA ALA A 107 -13.98 -7.71 -6.49
C ALA A 107 -13.69 -8.49 -5.20
N THR A 108 -12.70 -9.37 -5.25
CA THR A 108 -12.32 -10.28 -4.18
C THR A 108 -10.88 -10.74 -4.34
N ASP A 109 -10.36 -11.41 -3.35
CA ASP A 109 -9.06 -12.06 -3.43
C ASP A 109 -9.11 -13.25 -4.40
N PRO A 110 -8.01 -13.61 -5.10
CA PRO A 110 -8.02 -14.68 -6.11
C PRO A 110 -8.53 -16.01 -5.56
N TRP A 111 -8.20 -16.37 -4.33
CA TRP A 111 -8.65 -17.61 -3.69
C TRP A 111 -10.11 -17.58 -3.22
N GLU A 112 -10.72 -16.39 -3.13
CA GLU A 112 -12.13 -16.22 -2.74
C GLU A 112 -13.04 -16.01 -3.94
N SER A 113 -12.50 -15.91 -5.15
CA SER A 113 -13.24 -15.55 -6.37
C SER A 113 -14.44 -16.45 -6.64
N HIS A 114 -14.38 -17.73 -6.26
CA HIS A 114 -15.47 -18.69 -6.37
C HIS A 114 -16.61 -18.50 -5.34
N GLN A 115 -16.35 -17.76 -4.26
CA GLN A 115 -17.31 -17.53 -3.17
C GLN A 115 -17.95 -16.15 -3.22
N GLY A 116 -17.14 -15.11 -3.38
CA GLY A 116 -17.56 -13.72 -3.26
C GLY A 116 -17.28 -12.85 -4.48
N GLY A 117 -16.69 -13.43 -5.53
CA GLY A 117 -16.39 -12.70 -6.76
C GLY A 117 -17.66 -12.27 -7.50
N ILE A 118 -17.61 -11.09 -8.10
CA ILE A 118 -18.68 -10.57 -8.95
C ILE A 118 -18.37 -10.89 -10.41
N MET A 119 -19.42 -11.24 -11.18
CA MET A 119 -19.30 -11.50 -12.60
C MET A 119 -20.28 -10.63 -13.37
N ASN A 120 -19.81 -10.08 -14.50
CA ASN A 120 -20.64 -9.33 -15.44
C ASN A 120 -21.42 -8.16 -14.82
N THR A 121 -20.86 -7.53 -13.78
CA THR A 121 -21.45 -6.35 -13.12
C THR A 121 -20.36 -5.49 -12.50
N LEU A 122 -20.72 -4.24 -12.16
CA LEU A 122 -19.93 -3.31 -11.37
C LEU A 122 -20.72 -2.96 -10.11
N VAL A 123 -20.02 -2.86 -8.97
CA VAL A 123 -20.66 -2.50 -7.69
C VAL A 123 -20.05 -1.20 -7.16
N PRO A 124 -20.71 -0.04 -7.37
CA PRO A 124 -20.26 1.23 -6.81
C PRO A 124 -20.28 1.22 -5.28
N GLU A 125 -19.30 1.84 -4.66
CA GLU A 125 -19.37 2.17 -3.22
C GLU A 125 -20.29 3.39 -3.04
N PRO A 126 -21.27 3.33 -2.13
CA PRO A 126 -22.32 4.37 -2.05
C PRO A 126 -21.83 5.65 -1.38
N GLU A 127 -20.73 5.61 -0.64
CA GLU A 127 -20.21 6.73 0.14
C GLU A 127 -19.13 7.50 -0.61
N ILE A 128 -19.21 8.84 -0.56
CA ILE A 128 -18.17 9.76 -1.04
C ILE A 128 -17.85 10.73 0.10
N PRO A 129 -16.57 10.81 0.54
CA PRO A 129 -15.45 10.00 0.08
C PRO A 129 -15.60 8.52 0.42
N SER A 130 -15.11 7.63 -0.45
CA SER A 130 -14.92 6.24 -0.08
C SER A 130 -13.86 6.14 1.02
N HIS A 131 -13.85 5.07 1.81
CA HIS A 131 -13.03 4.95 3.02
C HIS A 131 -11.51 5.14 2.80
N GLN A 132 -11.00 5.00 1.58
CA GLN A 132 -9.59 5.13 1.28
C GLN A 132 -9.06 6.56 1.41
N GLY A 133 -9.88 7.58 1.11
CA GLY A 133 -9.51 8.99 1.31
C GLY A 133 -9.27 9.31 2.78
N PRO A 134 -10.26 9.14 3.67
CA PRO A 134 -10.07 9.29 5.11
C PRO A 134 -8.96 8.40 5.70
N ASP A 135 -8.76 7.20 5.15
CA ASP A 135 -7.69 6.32 5.58
C ASP A 135 -6.30 6.88 5.22
N ALA A 136 -6.15 7.51 4.06
CA ALA A 136 -4.92 8.22 3.68
C ALA A 136 -4.64 9.40 4.62
N GLN A 137 -5.68 10.13 5.03
CA GLN A 137 -5.55 11.21 6.02
C GLN A 137 -5.15 10.73 7.42
N SER A 138 -5.32 9.43 7.74
CA SER A 138 -4.79 8.87 8.98
C SER A 138 -3.25 8.70 8.97
N VAL A 139 -2.62 8.73 7.80
CA VAL A 139 -1.16 8.74 7.62
C VAL A 139 -0.63 10.16 7.49
N ASP A 140 -1.29 10.97 6.67
CA ASP A 140 -0.96 12.38 6.45
C ASP A 140 -2.24 13.24 6.55
N PRO A 141 -2.51 13.84 7.72
CA PRO A 141 -3.74 14.61 7.98
C PRO A 141 -3.90 15.86 7.10
N ASP A 142 -2.84 16.36 6.50
CA ASP A 142 -2.87 17.59 5.68
C ASP A 142 -3.31 17.33 4.23
N LEU A 143 -3.56 16.08 3.84
CA LEU A 143 -3.99 15.75 2.49
C LEU A 143 -5.44 16.19 2.23
N ASP A 144 -5.65 17.06 1.24
CA ASP A 144 -6.98 17.27 0.62
C ASP A 144 -7.22 16.20 -0.44
N VAL A 145 -7.72 15.05 0.01
CA VAL A 145 -7.97 13.88 -0.84
C VAL A 145 -9.42 13.41 -0.73
N VAL A 146 -10.08 13.23 -1.88
CA VAL A 146 -11.40 12.60 -1.99
C VAL A 146 -11.30 11.43 -2.95
N THR A 147 -11.83 10.29 -2.53
CA THR A 147 -11.86 9.07 -3.34
C THR A 147 -13.29 8.61 -3.61
N MET A 148 -13.49 8.05 -4.79
CA MET A 148 -14.66 7.29 -5.20
C MET A 148 -14.20 5.88 -5.56
N ALA A 149 -15.00 4.86 -5.30
CA ALA A 149 -14.58 3.49 -5.55
C ALA A 149 -15.70 2.64 -6.16
N VAL A 150 -15.29 1.69 -6.99
CA VAL A 150 -16.17 0.69 -7.60
C VAL A 150 -15.48 -0.66 -7.60
N LYS A 151 -16.20 -1.72 -7.23
CA LYS A 151 -15.72 -3.10 -7.42
C LYS A 151 -15.96 -3.51 -8.87
N VAL A 152 -14.94 -4.08 -9.47
CA VAL A 152 -14.95 -4.57 -10.86
C VAL A 152 -14.71 -6.08 -10.89
N PRO A 153 -15.19 -6.82 -11.90
CA PRO A 153 -15.02 -8.28 -12.01
C PRO A 153 -13.58 -8.62 -12.43
N GLU A 154 -12.64 -8.36 -11.54
CA GLU A 154 -11.20 -8.50 -11.70
C GLU A 154 -10.61 -8.99 -10.36
N THR A 155 -9.55 -9.80 -10.38
CA THR A 155 -8.96 -10.43 -9.19
C THR A 155 -7.45 -10.20 -9.03
N LEU A 156 -6.76 -9.66 -10.04
CA LEU A 156 -5.29 -9.54 -10.03
C LEU A 156 -4.81 -8.31 -9.25
N ALA A 157 -5.41 -7.14 -9.52
CA ALA A 157 -4.93 -5.89 -8.95
C ALA A 157 -6.03 -4.81 -8.93
N HIS A 158 -5.74 -3.67 -8.32
CA HIS A 158 -6.56 -2.47 -8.44
C HIS A 158 -6.00 -1.54 -9.50
N LEU A 159 -6.89 -0.75 -10.14
CA LEU A 159 -6.52 0.35 -11.03
C LEU A 159 -7.06 1.66 -10.47
N HIS A 160 -6.19 2.66 -10.36
CA HIS A 160 -6.57 3.98 -9.89
C HIS A 160 -6.41 5.03 -10.99
N TYR A 161 -7.39 5.91 -11.11
CA TYR A 161 -7.32 7.14 -11.89
C TYR A 161 -7.33 8.34 -10.96
N TRP A 162 -6.46 9.30 -11.24
CA TRP A 162 -6.31 10.51 -10.44
C TRP A 162 -6.43 11.76 -11.26
N SER A 163 -7.13 12.76 -10.70
CA SER A 163 -7.08 14.16 -11.09
C SER A 163 -6.53 14.93 -9.89
N VAL A 164 -5.40 15.59 -10.09
CA VAL A 164 -4.69 16.32 -9.05
C VAL A 164 -4.58 17.78 -9.45
N GLN A 165 -5.06 18.67 -8.58
CA GLN A 165 -4.79 20.09 -8.67
C GLN A 165 -3.39 20.34 -8.15
N LEU A 166 -2.53 20.90 -8.99
CA LEU A 166 -1.19 21.33 -8.60
C LEU A 166 -1.24 22.74 -7.99
N THR A 167 -0.31 23.04 -7.11
CA THR A 167 -0.13 24.38 -6.51
C THR A 167 0.24 25.45 -7.52
N ARG A 168 0.81 25.05 -8.66
CA ARG A 168 1.24 25.88 -9.79
C ARG A 168 1.29 25.07 -11.07
N GLU A 169 1.45 25.74 -12.20
CA GLU A 169 1.77 25.06 -13.46
C GLU A 169 3.11 24.28 -13.33
N ALA A 170 3.14 23.10 -13.91
CA ALA A 170 4.31 22.25 -13.98
C ALA A 170 4.41 21.56 -15.34
N SER A 171 5.60 21.15 -15.72
CA SER A 171 5.80 20.32 -16.91
C SER A 171 5.54 18.83 -16.58
N LYS A 172 5.32 18.01 -17.63
CA LYS A 172 5.25 16.56 -17.47
C LYS A 172 6.53 16.00 -16.86
N ASP A 173 7.69 16.48 -17.31
CA ASP A 173 9.00 16.01 -16.83
C ASP A 173 9.21 16.35 -15.36
N GLU A 174 8.79 17.52 -14.90
CA GLU A 174 8.86 17.90 -13.48
C GLU A 174 8.01 16.99 -12.60
N VAL A 175 6.82 16.61 -13.06
CA VAL A 175 5.95 15.66 -12.34
C VAL A 175 6.55 14.25 -12.34
N LEU A 176 7.11 13.81 -13.46
CA LEU A 176 7.81 12.52 -13.53
C LEU A 176 9.01 12.50 -12.58
N ASP A 177 9.78 13.59 -12.51
CA ASP A 177 10.92 13.69 -11.59
C ASP A 177 10.47 13.65 -10.14
N ALA A 178 9.32 14.27 -9.81
CA ALA A 178 8.73 14.15 -8.49
C ALA A 178 8.40 12.70 -8.14
N PHE A 179 7.78 11.95 -9.04
CA PHE A 179 7.48 10.54 -8.82
C PHE A 179 8.74 9.66 -8.74
N ARG A 180 9.80 9.95 -9.50
CA ARG A 180 11.09 9.23 -9.47
C ARG A 180 11.83 9.34 -8.14
N THR A 181 11.45 10.28 -7.28
CA THR A 181 12.02 10.36 -5.92
C THR A 181 11.49 9.27 -4.97
N SER A 182 10.42 8.58 -5.35
CA SER A 182 9.97 7.38 -4.66
C SER A 182 10.57 6.15 -5.34
N SER A 183 11.39 5.41 -4.61
CA SER A 183 11.96 4.15 -5.11
C SER A 183 10.92 3.03 -5.28
N ARG A 184 9.69 3.27 -4.80
CA ARG A 184 8.56 2.34 -4.86
C ARG A 184 7.47 2.77 -5.84
N ILE A 185 7.83 3.63 -6.80
CA ILE A 185 7.01 3.94 -7.99
C ILE A 185 7.83 3.55 -9.22
N VAL A 186 7.23 2.73 -10.09
CA VAL A 186 7.81 2.32 -11.37
C VAL A 186 6.95 2.78 -12.52
N PHE A 187 7.58 2.98 -13.69
CA PHE A 187 6.90 3.51 -14.86
C PHE A 187 6.70 2.41 -15.90
N LEU A 188 5.45 2.28 -16.35
CA LEU A 188 5.05 1.38 -17.42
C LEU A 188 4.83 2.15 -18.71
N ARG A 189 5.10 1.51 -19.85
CA ARG A 189 4.82 2.05 -21.18
C ARG A 189 4.06 1.04 -22.02
N ASN A 190 3.09 1.52 -22.78
CA ASN A 190 2.35 0.67 -23.72
C ASN A 190 3.27 0.09 -24.79
N SER A 191 4.32 0.82 -25.20
CA SER A 191 5.33 0.35 -26.16
C SER A 191 6.08 -0.90 -25.72
N ASP A 192 6.16 -1.14 -24.41
CA ASP A 192 6.86 -2.29 -23.81
C ASP A 192 5.92 -3.52 -23.68
N GLY A 193 4.71 -3.44 -24.24
CA GLY A 193 3.70 -4.50 -24.14
C GLY A 193 2.92 -4.51 -22.82
N LEU A 194 3.14 -3.51 -21.97
CA LEU A 194 2.58 -3.43 -20.60
C LEU A 194 1.30 -2.58 -20.52
N SER A 195 0.39 -2.78 -21.45
CA SER A 195 -0.84 -1.98 -21.55
C SER A 195 -1.98 -2.44 -20.64
N ALA A 196 -1.82 -3.60 -19.97
CA ALA A 196 -2.86 -4.22 -19.18
C ALA A 196 -2.31 -4.81 -17.87
N ILE A 197 -3.16 -4.93 -16.85
CA ILE A 197 -2.82 -5.46 -15.52
C ILE A 197 -2.19 -6.85 -15.60
N ASN A 198 -2.76 -7.76 -16.42
CA ASN A 198 -2.23 -9.11 -16.57
C ASN A 198 -0.83 -9.14 -17.19
N SER A 199 -0.54 -8.29 -18.19
CA SER A 199 0.81 -8.21 -18.77
C SER A 199 1.86 -7.80 -17.74
N VAL A 200 1.51 -6.91 -16.82
CA VAL A 200 2.41 -6.51 -15.73
C VAL A 200 2.61 -7.67 -14.75
N LYS A 201 1.56 -8.41 -14.43
CA LYS A 201 1.67 -9.60 -13.56
C LYS A 201 2.52 -10.70 -14.21
N GLU A 202 2.37 -10.93 -15.51
CA GLU A 202 3.22 -11.86 -16.27
C GLU A 202 4.69 -11.42 -16.24
N LEU A 203 4.98 -10.13 -16.42
CA LEU A 203 6.34 -9.60 -16.28
C LEU A 203 6.91 -9.87 -14.88
N MET A 204 6.11 -9.72 -13.81
CA MET A 204 6.58 -10.04 -12.45
C MET A 204 6.94 -11.51 -12.30
N ALA A 205 6.16 -12.41 -12.91
CA ALA A 205 6.46 -13.84 -12.95
C ALA A 205 7.77 -14.12 -13.71
N ASP A 206 7.95 -13.50 -14.88
CA ASP A 206 9.16 -13.65 -15.71
C ASP A 206 10.42 -13.15 -14.99
N LEU A 207 10.29 -12.13 -14.15
CA LEU A 207 11.36 -11.63 -13.29
C LEU A 207 11.62 -12.53 -12.07
N GLY A 208 10.87 -13.62 -11.91
CA GLY A 208 11.02 -14.58 -10.82
C GLY A 208 10.54 -14.06 -9.45
N ARG A 209 9.71 -13.04 -9.43
CA ARG A 209 9.15 -12.53 -8.17
C ARG A 209 8.14 -13.52 -7.58
N PRO A 210 8.22 -13.84 -6.28
CA PRO A 210 7.29 -14.76 -5.64
C PRO A 210 5.83 -14.33 -5.85
N HIS A 211 4.97 -15.25 -6.28
CA HIS A 211 3.53 -15.01 -6.50
C HIS A 211 3.23 -13.84 -7.44
N ASP A 212 4.09 -13.59 -8.43
CA ASP A 212 3.97 -12.47 -9.37
C ASP A 212 3.86 -11.11 -8.66
N SER A 213 4.54 -10.96 -7.54
CA SER A 213 4.39 -9.81 -6.62
C SER A 213 4.92 -8.52 -7.23
N LEU A 214 4.05 -7.53 -7.33
CA LEU A 214 4.42 -6.15 -7.64
C LEU A 214 4.41 -5.33 -6.35
N TYR A 215 5.59 -5.04 -5.83
CA TYR A 215 5.76 -4.30 -4.57
C TYR A 215 5.65 -2.79 -4.74
N GLU A 216 5.75 -2.32 -5.97
CA GLU A 216 5.71 -0.93 -6.38
C GLU A 216 4.30 -0.48 -6.76
N VAL A 217 4.10 0.82 -6.84
CA VAL A 217 3.03 1.44 -7.61
C VAL A 217 3.48 1.47 -9.07
N ALA A 218 2.76 0.81 -9.96
CA ALA A 218 3.10 0.80 -11.38
C ALA A 218 2.28 1.85 -12.14
N LEU A 219 2.92 2.95 -12.50
CA LEU A 219 2.32 4.12 -13.13
C LEU A 219 2.52 4.08 -14.64
N TRP A 220 1.44 4.19 -15.43
CA TRP A 220 1.55 4.32 -16.88
C TRP A 220 2.01 5.71 -17.28
N GLU A 221 3.25 5.82 -17.77
CA GLU A 221 3.84 7.08 -18.23
C GLU A 221 3.06 7.69 -19.39
N ASP A 222 2.52 6.85 -20.28
CA ASP A 222 1.70 7.28 -21.42
C ASP A 222 0.36 7.87 -20.99
N MET A 223 -0.15 7.52 -19.83
CA MET A 223 -1.41 8.02 -19.27
C MET A 223 -1.22 9.27 -18.39
N LEU A 224 0.03 9.67 -18.12
CA LEU A 224 0.33 10.87 -17.37
C LEU A 224 0.21 12.10 -18.29
N LYS A 225 -0.65 13.02 -17.91
CA LYS A 225 -0.86 14.29 -18.63
C LYS A 225 -0.93 15.45 -17.65
N VAL A 226 -0.21 16.51 -17.98
CA VAL A 226 -0.32 17.81 -17.29
C VAL A 226 -0.99 18.80 -18.24
N GLN A 227 -1.95 19.55 -17.74
CA GLN A 227 -2.67 20.59 -18.47
C GLN A 227 -2.82 21.83 -17.56
N GLY A 228 -1.95 22.83 -17.76
CA GLY A 228 -1.83 23.96 -16.84
C GLY A 228 -1.40 23.47 -15.45
N ASN A 229 -2.24 23.68 -14.47
CA ASN A 229 -2.04 23.20 -13.09
C ASN A 229 -2.91 21.96 -12.74
N GLU A 230 -3.39 21.23 -13.75
CA GLU A 230 -4.09 19.96 -13.56
C GLU A 230 -3.22 18.79 -14.03
N LEU A 231 -3.05 17.79 -13.16
CA LEU A 231 -2.35 16.56 -13.45
C LEU A 231 -3.33 15.39 -13.47
N PHE A 232 -3.25 14.59 -14.53
CA PHE A 232 -4.00 13.34 -14.70
C PHE A 232 -3.01 12.18 -14.80
N TYR A 233 -3.24 11.09 -14.05
CA TYR A 233 -2.45 9.88 -14.17
C TYR A 233 -3.23 8.65 -13.72
N ALA A 234 -2.74 7.48 -14.13
CA ALA A 234 -3.28 6.21 -13.70
C ALA A 234 -2.16 5.24 -13.30
N TYR A 235 -2.45 4.37 -12.36
CA TYR A 235 -1.54 3.33 -11.92
C TYR A 235 -2.26 2.07 -11.44
N MET A 236 -1.57 0.95 -11.49
CA MET A 236 -2.03 -0.28 -10.85
C MET A 236 -1.36 -0.52 -9.49
N VAL A 237 -2.06 -1.29 -8.65
CA VAL A 237 -1.64 -1.66 -7.31
C VAL A 237 -1.88 -3.14 -7.10
N ASP A 238 -0.83 -3.89 -6.81
CA ASP A 238 -0.96 -5.26 -6.33
C ASP A 238 -1.46 -5.26 -4.88
N ASN A 239 -2.59 -5.87 -4.68
CA ASN A 239 -3.33 -5.84 -3.42
C ASN A 239 -2.56 -6.42 -2.24
N GLN A 240 -1.77 -7.47 -2.47
CA GLN A 240 -1.09 -8.22 -1.42
C GLN A 240 0.38 -7.84 -1.30
N ALA A 241 1.03 -7.64 -2.44
CA ALA A 241 2.47 -7.43 -2.47
C ALA A 241 2.89 -6.05 -1.95
N ILE A 242 2.13 -4.99 -2.27
CA ILE A 242 2.53 -3.61 -1.97
C ILE A 242 2.76 -3.33 -0.47
N VAL A 243 2.09 -4.07 0.42
CA VAL A 243 2.22 -3.89 1.88
C VAL A 243 3.36 -4.70 2.49
N VAL A 244 3.98 -5.59 1.74
CA VAL A 244 5.11 -6.41 2.24
C VAL A 244 6.31 -5.55 2.62
N PRO A 245 6.83 -4.67 1.73
CA PRO A 245 7.94 -3.78 2.09
C PRO A 245 7.58 -2.83 3.24
N GLU A 246 6.34 -2.34 3.31
CA GLU A 246 5.88 -1.51 4.43
C GLU A 246 5.91 -2.27 5.76
N THR A 247 5.56 -3.56 5.74
CA THR A 247 5.59 -4.40 6.94
C THR A 247 7.01 -4.64 7.43
N ILE A 248 7.95 -4.90 6.53
CA ILE A 248 9.37 -5.07 6.88
C ILE A 248 9.93 -3.78 7.50
N ASP A 249 9.66 -2.64 6.87
CA ASP A 249 10.10 -1.34 7.38
C ASP A 249 9.44 -0.99 8.72
N ALA A 250 8.16 -1.32 8.91
CA ALA A 250 7.47 -1.14 10.18
C ALA A 250 8.08 -2.00 11.29
N ILE A 251 8.46 -3.26 11.02
CA ILE A 251 9.17 -4.11 11.97
C ILE A 251 10.48 -3.43 12.40
N ARG A 252 11.30 -2.98 11.46
CA ARG A 252 12.58 -2.32 11.73
C ARG A 252 12.40 -1.05 12.56
N ALA A 253 11.42 -0.22 12.20
CA ALA A 253 11.11 1.01 12.94
C ALA A 253 10.65 0.73 14.37
N LEU A 254 9.64 -0.14 14.55
CA LEU A 254 9.07 -0.42 15.88
C LEU A 254 10.08 -1.07 16.81
N THR A 255 10.91 -2.00 16.32
CA THR A 255 11.93 -2.65 17.12
C THR A 255 13.16 -1.77 17.37
N GLY A 256 13.32 -0.68 16.62
CA GLY A 256 14.52 0.14 16.63
C GLY A 256 15.73 -0.52 15.97
N ALA A 257 15.51 -1.60 15.22
CA ALA A 257 16.58 -2.29 14.48
C ALA A 257 17.23 -1.42 13.42
N GLU A 258 16.45 -0.50 12.81
CA GLU A 258 16.94 0.53 11.94
C GLU A 258 16.14 1.83 12.18
N PRO A 259 16.73 2.88 12.76
CA PRO A 259 16.05 4.15 13.01
C PRO A 259 16.03 5.08 11.80
N ASP A 260 16.91 4.85 10.79
CA ASP A 260 17.02 5.67 9.60
C ASP A 260 16.11 5.15 8.48
N ALA A 261 15.20 6.03 8.01
CA ALA A 261 14.21 5.69 7.01
C ALA A 261 14.83 5.31 5.66
N GLU A 262 15.83 6.07 5.20
CA GLU A 262 16.44 5.85 3.89
C GLU A 262 17.19 4.53 3.86
N THR A 263 17.92 4.21 4.92
CA THR A 263 18.61 2.93 5.10
C THR A 263 17.63 1.77 5.11
N SER A 264 16.57 1.85 5.92
CA SER A 264 15.56 0.79 5.98
C SER A 264 14.91 0.53 4.63
N ILE A 265 14.43 1.60 3.97
CA ILE A 265 13.75 1.50 2.67
C ILE A 265 14.70 0.91 1.61
N ARG A 266 15.95 1.38 1.54
CA ARG A 266 16.96 0.86 0.61
C ARG A 266 17.19 -0.63 0.84
N ASP A 267 17.49 -1.04 2.06
CA ASP A 267 17.82 -2.42 2.39
C ASP A 267 16.62 -3.36 2.16
N THR A 268 15.40 -2.88 2.40
CA THR A 268 14.16 -3.61 2.09
C THR A 268 14.00 -3.74 0.57
N ASN A 269 14.22 -2.66 -0.18
CA ASN A 269 14.12 -2.67 -1.63
C ASN A 269 15.14 -3.63 -2.26
N ASP A 270 16.39 -3.57 -1.81
CA ASP A 270 17.47 -4.46 -2.30
C ASP A 270 17.13 -5.93 -2.04
N SER A 271 16.59 -6.26 -0.86
CA SER A 271 16.22 -7.62 -0.49
C SER A 271 15.03 -8.18 -1.29
N LEU A 272 14.15 -7.33 -1.78
CA LEU A 272 12.95 -7.70 -2.53
C LEU A 272 13.08 -7.48 -4.05
N GLY A 273 14.20 -6.93 -4.54
CA GLY A 273 14.38 -6.58 -5.94
C GLY A 273 13.44 -5.45 -6.40
N ILE A 274 13.14 -4.50 -5.53
CA ILE A 274 12.30 -3.33 -5.84
C ILE A 274 13.11 -2.31 -6.64
N GLY A 275 12.48 -1.70 -7.67
CA GLY A 275 13.12 -0.67 -8.51
C GLY A 275 13.97 -1.23 -9.66
N SER A 276 13.92 -2.52 -9.93
CA SER A 276 14.63 -3.19 -11.03
C SER A 276 13.76 -3.45 -12.26
N LEU A 277 12.75 -2.60 -12.53
CA LEU A 277 11.86 -2.68 -13.70
C LEU A 277 12.32 -1.73 -14.80
#